data_a49ab34a29b3b423f8fb4c6e24ef9a2f
#
_entry.id   a49ab34a29b3b423f8fb4c6e24ef9a2f
#
_cell.length_a   1.000
_cell.length_b   1.000
_cell.length_c   1.000
_cell.angle_alpha   90.00
_cell.angle_beta   90.00
_cell.angle_gamma   90.00
#
_symmetry.space_group_name_H-M   'P 1'
#
loop_
_entity.id
_entity.type
_entity.pdbx_description
1 polymer ?
#
loop_
_entity_poly.entity_id
_entity_poly.type
_entity_poly.pdbx_seq_one_letter_code
_entity_poly.pdbx_strand_id
1 'polypeptide(L)'
;DINKNAKNSNTDMISVTNSIKDLTCKFEDFINMINRMGSKFDGITNITSLIQQISENTNLLSLNAAIESARAGEAGKGFSVVAEEIRKLAVESSTSTKKINEAVGEILQEMNVLILESKGMSEYINGQSQSINKAISSFENISKSIDNIHPMISEVIDKSNKVNDEK
;
A
#
# COMPACT_ATOMS: atom_id res chain seq x y z
N ASP A 1 37.06 25.21 5.47
CA ASP A 1 36.21 24.57 4.43
C ASP A 1 35.67 23.18 4.85
N ILE A 2 36.48 22.27 5.45
CA ILE A 2 36.03 20.92 5.81
C ILE A 2 34.97 20.95 6.94
N ASN A 3 35.16 21.77 7.98
CA ASN A 3 34.19 21.93 9.06
C ASN A 3 32.84 22.48 8.56
N LYS A 4 32.87 23.44 7.63
CA LYS A 4 31.66 23.94 6.98
C LYS A 4 30.94 22.84 6.19
N ASN A 5 31.69 22.04 5.45
CA ASN A 5 31.11 20.91 4.68
C ASN A 5 30.54 19.83 5.60
N ALA A 6 31.21 19.47 6.68
CA ALA A 6 30.69 18.52 7.67
C ALA A 6 29.38 19.02 8.31
N LYS A 7 29.32 20.31 8.63
CA LYS A 7 28.12 20.95 9.20
C LYS A 7 26.96 21.02 8.22
N ASN A 8 27.23 21.32 6.95
CA ASN A 8 26.22 21.28 5.89
C ASN A 8 25.70 19.86 5.68
N SER A 9 26.60 18.87 5.60
CA SER A 9 26.21 17.47 5.45
C SER A 9 25.36 16.96 6.63
N ASN A 10 25.65 17.42 7.85
CA ASN A 10 24.81 17.11 9.01
C ASN A 10 23.40 17.71 8.87
N THR A 11 23.31 18.97 8.40
CA THR A 11 22.01 19.61 8.12
C THR A 11 21.21 18.86 7.05
N ASP A 12 21.89 18.45 5.98
CA ASP A 12 21.26 17.65 4.91
C ASP A 12 20.75 16.30 5.44
N MET A 13 21.51 15.64 6.30
CA MET A 13 21.08 14.36 6.93
C MET A 13 19.88 14.56 7.84
N ILE A 14 19.78 15.67 8.56
CA ILE A 14 18.58 16.00 9.35
C ILE A 14 17.36 16.16 8.44
N SER A 15 17.52 16.83 7.30
CA SER A 15 16.46 16.97 6.30
C SER A 15 16.00 15.61 5.74
N VAL A 16 16.96 14.72 5.45
CA VAL A 16 16.68 13.35 5.01
C VAL A 16 15.96 12.56 6.11
N THR A 17 16.35 12.74 7.38
CA THR A 17 15.67 12.09 8.52
C THR A 17 14.20 12.50 8.59
N ASN A 18 13.91 13.78 8.41
CA ASN A 18 12.53 14.28 8.38
C ASN A 18 11.74 13.69 7.20
N SER A 19 12.36 13.61 6.03
CA SER A 19 11.74 13.00 4.84
C SER A 19 11.43 11.50 5.05
N ILE A 20 12.31 10.77 5.71
CA ILE A 20 12.09 9.36 6.07
C ILE A 20 10.91 9.24 7.06
N LYS A 21 10.82 10.13 8.03
CA LYS A 21 9.71 10.14 8.98
C LYS A 21 8.36 10.40 8.28
N ASP A 22 8.33 11.39 7.37
CA ASP A 22 7.13 11.66 6.58
C ASP A 22 6.76 10.47 5.68
N LEU A 23 7.78 9.82 5.09
CA LEU A 23 7.58 8.61 4.30
C LEU A 23 6.96 7.49 5.14
N THR A 24 7.44 7.29 6.38
CA THR A 24 6.88 6.30 7.30
C THR A 24 5.40 6.55 7.56
N CYS A 25 5.02 7.79 7.88
CA CYS A 25 3.61 8.14 8.12
C CYS A 25 2.74 7.90 6.87
N LYS A 26 3.19 8.33 5.70
CA LYS A 26 2.46 8.09 4.43
C LYS A 26 2.31 6.61 4.12
N PHE A 27 3.29 5.83 4.50
CA PHE A 27 3.27 4.39 4.28
C PHE A 27 2.30 3.66 5.22
N GLU A 28 2.20 4.11 6.47
CA GLU A 28 1.17 3.65 7.41
C GLU A 28 -0.25 3.99 6.91
N ASP A 29 -0.44 5.21 6.38
CA ASP A 29 -1.70 5.61 5.77
C ASP A 29 -2.06 4.73 4.56
N PHE A 30 -1.07 4.38 3.74
CA PHE A 30 -1.24 3.49 2.60
C PHE A 30 -1.69 2.08 3.03
N ILE A 31 -1.07 1.48 4.05
CA ILE A 31 -1.48 0.19 4.60
C ILE A 31 -2.92 0.25 5.14
N ASN A 32 -3.25 1.32 5.86
CA ASN A 32 -4.59 1.53 6.37
C ASN A 32 -5.62 1.64 5.23
N MET A 33 -5.26 2.26 4.12
CA MET A 33 -6.10 2.34 2.92
C MET A 33 -6.35 0.96 2.31
N ILE A 34 -5.30 0.13 2.17
CA ILE A 34 -5.43 -1.26 1.67
C ILE A 34 -6.39 -2.06 2.56
N ASN A 35 -6.22 -2.00 3.88
CA ASN A 35 -7.09 -2.71 4.82
C ASN A 35 -8.56 -2.27 4.69
N ARG A 36 -8.80 -0.97 4.52
CA ARG A 36 -10.16 -0.44 4.28
C ARG A 36 -10.74 -0.90 2.95
N MET A 37 -9.91 -1.04 1.90
CA MET A 37 -10.34 -1.62 0.63
C MET A 37 -10.75 -3.07 0.80
N GLY A 38 -10.00 -3.88 1.55
CA GLY A 38 -10.36 -5.27 1.87
C GLY A 38 -11.75 -5.38 2.48
N SER A 39 -12.04 -4.58 3.51
CA SER A 39 -13.36 -4.56 4.12
C SER A 39 -14.50 -4.16 3.15
N LYS A 40 -14.21 -3.31 2.16
CA LYS A 40 -15.20 -2.98 1.12
C LYS A 40 -15.46 -4.14 0.17
N PHE A 41 -14.41 -4.88 -0.20
CA PHE A 41 -14.56 -6.07 -1.05
C PHE A 41 -15.29 -7.20 -0.34
N ASP A 42 -15.09 -7.39 0.97
CA ASP A 42 -15.92 -8.29 1.77
C ASP A 42 -17.40 -7.90 1.70
N GLY A 43 -17.71 -6.60 1.75
CA GLY A 43 -19.06 -6.09 1.56
C GLY A 43 -19.63 -6.40 0.18
N ILE A 44 -18.81 -6.27 -0.88
CA ILE A 44 -19.23 -6.62 -2.26
C ILE A 44 -19.51 -8.13 -2.36
N THR A 45 -18.67 -8.97 -1.78
CA THR A 45 -18.86 -10.43 -1.74
C THR A 45 -20.19 -10.83 -1.08
N ASN A 46 -20.55 -10.16 0.01
CA ASN A 46 -21.83 -10.38 0.68
C ASN A 46 -23.02 -10.01 -0.21
N ILE A 47 -22.93 -8.85 -0.90
CA ILE A 47 -23.98 -8.38 -1.81
C ILE A 47 -24.11 -9.33 -3.01
N THR A 48 -23.02 -9.74 -3.62
CA THR A 48 -23.02 -10.66 -4.76
C THR A 48 -23.58 -12.03 -4.37
N SER A 49 -23.27 -12.53 -3.17
CA SER A 49 -23.86 -13.75 -2.63
C SER A 49 -25.38 -13.65 -2.50
N LEU A 50 -25.91 -12.51 -2.05
CA LEU A 50 -27.34 -12.25 -1.99
C LEU A 50 -27.97 -12.20 -3.38
N ILE A 51 -27.34 -11.53 -4.34
CA ILE A 51 -27.83 -11.48 -5.74
C ILE A 51 -27.83 -12.87 -6.36
N GLN A 52 -26.84 -13.70 -6.05
CA GLN A 52 -26.79 -15.09 -6.49
C GLN A 52 -28.00 -15.88 -5.97
N GLN A 53 -28.31 -15.78 -4.68
CA GLN A 53 -29.49 -16.43 -4.07
C GLN A 53 -30.81 -15.93 -4.71
N ILE A 54 -30.94 -14.62 -4.94
CA ILE A 54 -32.12 -14.04 -5.60
C ILE A 54 -32.25 -14.60 -7.02
N SER A 55 -31.15 -14.68 -7.77
CA SER A 55 -31.14 -15.23 -9.12
C SER A 55 -31.56 -16.70 -9.15
N GLU A 56 -31.04 -17.52 -8.22
CA GLU A 56 -31.41 -18.93 -8.09
C GLU A 56 -32.90 -19.11 -7.74
N ASN A 57 -33.41 -18.34 -6.79
CA ASN A 57 -34.84 -18.34 -6.43
C ASN A 57 -35.71 -17.88 -7.59
N THR A 58 -35.29 -16.83 -8.33
CA THR A 58 -36.02 -16.32 -9.51
C THR A 58 -36.06 -17.37 -10.62
N ASN A 59 -34.93 -18.08 -10.84
CA ASN A 59 -34.86 -19.17 -11.79
C ASN A 59 -35.84 -20.31 -11.43
N LEU A 60 -35.93 -20.69 -10.14
CA LEU A 60 -36.86 -21.68 -9.65
C LEU A 60 -38.33 -21.24 -9.78
N LEU A 61 -38.63 -19.97 -9.44
CA LEU A 61 -39.98 -19.42 -9.57
C LEU A 61 -40.41 -19.34 -11.03
N SER A 62 -39.55 -18.94 -11.94
CA SER A 62 -39.84 -18.86 -13.37
C SER A 62 -40.01 -20.26 -13.97
N LEU A 63 -39.26 -21.24 -13.54
CA LEU A 63 -39.45 -22.63 -13.95
C LEU A 63 -40.84 -23.13 -13.52
N ASN A 64 -41.25 -22.89 -12.28
CA ASN A 64 -42.56 -23.28 -11.78
C ASN A 64 -43.69 -22.58 -12.56
N ALA A 65 -43.49 -21.29 -12.88
CA ALA A 65 -44.45 -20.51 -13.70
C ALA A 65 -44.54 -21.06 -15.14
N ALA A 66 -43.41 -21.46 -15.74
CA ALA A 66 -43.39 -22.09 -17.05
C ALA A 66 -44.15 -23.44 -17.07
N ILE A 67 -43.95 -24.25 -16.04
CA ILE A 67 -44.66 -25.54 -15.90
C ILE A 67 -46.17 -25.32 -15.78
N GLU A 68 -46.60 -24.38 -14.92
CA GLU A 68 -48.05 -24.15 -14.73
C GLU A 68 -48.70 -23.50 -15.96
N SER A 69 -47.93 -22.62 -16.68
CA SER A 69 -48.37 -22.05 -17.97
C SER A 69 -48.57 -23.17 -19.02
N ALA A 70 -47.67 -24.13 -19.10
CA ALA A 70 -47.82 -25.27 -20.00
C ALA A 70 -49.05 -26.14 -19.65
N ARG A 71 -49.33 -26.27 -18.34
CA ARG A 71 -50.49 -26.98 -17.84
C ARG A 71 -51.84 -26.33 -18.20
N ALA A 72 -51.86 -24.99 -18.32
CA ALA A 72 -53.03 -24.22 -18.76
C ALA A 72 -53.27 -24.25 -20.29
N GLY A 73 -52.44 -24.91 -21.07
CA GLY A 73 -52.58 -25.09 -22.51
C GLY A 73 -52.62 -23.78 -23.29
N GLU A 74 -53.60 -23.59 -24.21
CA GLU A 74 -53.71 -22.40 -25.06
C GLU A 74 -53.81 -21.11 -24.23
N ALA A 75 -54.49 -21.10 -23.10
CA ALA A 75 -54.66 -19.94 -22.24
C ALA A 75 -53.34 -19.51 -21.55
N GLY A 76 -52.38 -20.43 -21.42
CA GLY A 76 -51.09 -20.16 -20.78
C GLY A 76 -49.96 -19.72 -21.70
N LYS A 77 -50.12 -19.73 -23.02
CA LYS A 77 -49.04 -19.48 -24.00
C LYS A 77 -48.30 -18.15 -23.77
N GLY A 78 -49.02 -17.07 -23.51
CA GLY A 78 -48.39 -15.74 -23.25
C GLY A 78 -47.56 -15.74 -21.95
N PHE A 79 -48.06 -16.41 -20.91
CA PHE A 79 -47.34 -16.52 -19.64
C PHE A 79 -46.10 -17.41 -19.74
N SER A 80 -46.13 -18.46 -20.55
CA SER A 80 -45.01 -19.35 -20.78
C SER A 80 -43.80 -18.57 -21.39
N VAL A 81 -44.05 -17.69 -22.35
CA VAL A 81 -43.00 -16.86 -22.97
C VAL A 81 -42.37 -15.92 -21.93
N VAL A 82 -43.18 -15.27 -21.10
CA VAL A 82 -42.69 -14.39 -20.04
C VAL A 82 -41.87 -15.17 -18.99
N ALA A 83 -42.36 -16.35 -18.57
CA ALA A 83 -41.66 -17.19 -17.61
C ALA A 83 -40.30 -17.64 -18.14
N GLU A 84 -40.19 -18.04 -19.41
CA GLU A 84 -38.91 -18.42 -20.02
C GLU A 84 -37.95 -17.24 -20.14
N GLU A 85 -38.42 -16.03 -20.44
CA GLU A 85 -37.58 -14.83 -20.48
C GLU A 85 -37.07 -14.46 -19.10
N ILE A 86 -37.91 -14.56 -18.04
CA ILE A 86 -37.47 -14.35 -16.65
C ILE A 86 -36.43 -15.40 -16.26
N ARG A 87 -36.62 -16.65 -16.67
CA ARG A 87 -35.64 -17.73 -16.40
C ARG A 87 -34.29 -17.43 -17.02
N LYS A 88 -34.26 -16.96 -18.26
CA LYS A 88 -33.05 -16.56 -18.97
C LYS A 88 -32.33 -15.43 -18.25
N LEU A 89 -33.06 -14.37 -17.88
CA LEU A 89 -32.50 -13.24 -17.12
C LEU A 89 -31.92 -13.68 -15.76
N ALA A 90 -32.58 -14.60 -15.06
CA ALA A 90 -32.10 -15.12 -13.81
C ALA A 90 -30.76 -15.90 -13.98
N VAL A 91 -30.65 -16.72 -15.03
CA VAL A 91 -29.41 -17.44 -15.36
C VAL A 91 -28.29 -16.49 -15.75
N GLU A 92 -28.57 -15.45 -16.55
CA GLU A 92 -27.59 -14.41 -16.92
C GLU A 92 -27.13 -13.63 -15.69
N SER A 93 -28.05 -13.27 -14.79
CA SER A 93 -27.73 -12.58 -13.54
C SER A 93 -26.80 -13.44 -12.66
N SER A 94 -27.13 -14.73 -12.48
CA SER A 94 -26.31 -15.71 -11.74
C SER A 94 -24.89 -15.81 -12.34
N THR A 95 -24.79 -15.90 -13.67
CA THR A 95 -23.52 -16.00 -14.37
C THR A 95 -22.68 -14.72 -14.19
N SER A 96 -23.31 -13.54 -14.28
CA SER A 96 -22.65 -12.26 -14.10
C SER A 96 -22.13 -12.09 -12.65
N THR A 97 -22.92 -12.51 -11.69
CA THR A 97 -22.55 -12.48 -10.26
C THR A 97 -21.35 -13.38 -9.96
N LYS A 98 -21.27 -14.57 -10.58
CA LYS A 98 -20.09 -15.44 -10.47
C LYS A 98 -18.83 -14.76 -10.99
N LYS A 99 -18.91 -14.11 -12.16
CA LYS A 99 -17.76 -13.35 -12.71
C LYS A 99 -17.32 -12.19 -11.81
N ILE A 100 -18.28 -11.52 -11.17
CA ILE A 100 -17.94 -10.46 -10.19
C ILE A 100 -17.20 -11.06 -9.00
N ASN A 101 -17.67 -12.19 -8.46
CA ASN A 101 -17.01 -12.86 -7.34
C ASN A 101 -15.60 -13.36 -7.69
N GLU A 102 -15.39 -13.84 -8.90
CA GLU A 102 -14.07 -14.23 -9.40
C GLU A 102 -13.13 -13.01 -9.44
N ALA A 103 -13.57 -11.91 -10.04
CA ALA A 103 -12.79 -10.67 -10.10
C ALA A 103 -12.49 -10.08 -8.71
N VAL A 104 -13.45 -10.13 -7.78
CA VAL A 104 -13.23 -9.69 -6.39
C VAL A 104 -12.20 -10.60 -5.71
N GLY A 105 -12.26 -11.91 -5.95
CA GLY A 105 -11.27 -12.86 -5.42
C GLY A 105 -9.85 -12.56 -5.90
N GLU A 106 -9.67 -12.23 -7.19
CA GLU A 106 -8.38 -11.81 -7.75
C GLU A 106 -7.87 -10.54 -7.07
N ILE A 107 -8.72 -9.51 -6.93
CA ILE A 107 -8.36 -8.26 -6.25
C ILE A 107 -7.94 -8.50 -4.79
N LEU A 108 -8.65 -9.34 -4.05
CA LEU A 108 -8.29 -9.70 -2.67
C LEU A 108 -6.93 -10.41 -2.60
N GLN A 109 -6.61 -11.23 -3.57
CA GLN A 109 -5.32 -11.89 -3.67
C GLN A 109 -4.19 -10.87 -3.94
N GLU A 110 -4.39 -9.94 -4.88
CA GLU A 110 -3.44 -8.85 -5.16
C GLU A 110 -3.23 -7.95 -3.92
N MET A 111 -4.30 -7.64 -3.19
CA MET A 111 -4.20 -6.87 -1.94
C MET A 111 -3.36 -7.59 -0.88
N ASN A 112 -3.45 -8.90 -0.75
CA ASN A 112 -2.61 -9.67 0.16
C ASN A 112 -1.12 -9.58 -0.24
N VAL A 113 -0.81 -9.61 -1.53
CA VAL A 113 0.56 -9.38 -2.03
C VAL A 113 1.03 -7.98 -1.67
N LEU A 114 0.21 -6.94 -1.89
CA LEU A 114 0.54 -5.57 -1.52
C LEU A 114 0.82 -5.41 -0.02
N ILE A 115 0.07 -6.09 0.85
CA ILE A 115 0.31 -6.07 2.31
C ILE A 115 1.68 -6.70 2.63
N LEU A 116 2.03 -7.80 1.98
CA LEU A 116 3.33 -8.45 2.19
C LEU A 116 4.50 -7.57 1.72
N GLU A 117 4.40 -6.99 0.53
CA GLU A 117 5.40 -6.07 -0.01
C GLU A 117 5.54 -4.81 0.86
N SER A 118 4.41 -4.33 1.38
CA SER A 118 4.36 -3.20 2.31
C SER A 118 5.14 -3.48 3.59
N LYS A 119 5.10 -4.69 4.10
CA LYS A 119 5.90 -5.08 5.27
C LYS A 119 7.40 -5.01 4.98
N GLY A 120 7.83 -5.51 3.83
CA GLY A 120 9.22 -5.41 3.38
C GLY A 120 9.69 -3.95 3.22
N MET A 121 8.83 -3.08 2.68
CA MET A 121 9.12 -1.65 2.56
C MET A 121 9.27 -0.97 3.93
N SER A 122 8.45 -1.33 4.91
CA SER A 122 8.58 -0.81 6.28
C SER A 122 9.93 -1.19 6.90
N GLU A 123 10.37 -2.43 6.71
CA GLU A 123 11.69 -2.89 7.17
C GLU A 123 12.82 -2.14 6.45
N TYR A 124 12.70 -1.90 5.16
CA TYR A 124 13.66 -1.12 4.38
C TYR A 124 13.76 0.33 4.89
N ILE A 125 12.64 1.00 5.14
CA ILE A 125 12.58 2.36 5.68
C ILE A 125 13.29 2.43 7.05
N ASN A 126 13.07 1.44 7.91
CA ASN A 126 13.74 1.34 9.20
C ASN A 126 15.26 1.17 9.05
N GLY A 127 15.71 0.34 8.11
CA GLY A 127 17.11 0.18 7.77
C GLY A 127 17.76 1.46 7.27
N GLN A 128 17.04 2.23 6.44
CA GLN A 128 17.49 3.54 5.97
C GLN A 128 17.62 4.55 7.12
N SER A 129 16.65 4.59 8.03
CA SER A 129 16.72 5.45 9.22
C SER A 129 17.97 5.16 10.07
N GLN A 130 18.30 3.89 10.28
CA GLN A 130 19.53 3.51 11.00
C GLN A 130 20.80 3.94 10.25
N SER A 131 20.81 3.82 8.93
CA SER A 131 21.96 4.23 8.10
C SER A 131 22.19 5.73 8.16
N ILE A 132 21.13 6.52 8.14
CA ILE A 132 21.19 7.97 8.27
C ILE A 132 21.70 8.37 9.66
N ASN A 133 21.24 7.74 10.72
CA ASN A 133 21.74 8.03 12.07
C ASN A 133 23.24 7.73 12.21
N LYS A 134 23.73 6.67 11.57
CA LYS A 134 25.18 6.38 11.51
C LYS A 134 25.92 7.46 10.73
N ALA A 135 25.38 7.95 9.63
CA ALA A 135 25.99 9.04 8.86
C ALA A 135 26.06 10.34 9.66
N ILE A 136 24.99 10.70 10.39
CA ILE A 136 24.98 11.87 11.30
C ILE A 136 26.09 11.74 12.32
N SER A 137 26.19 10.60 13.02
CA SER A 137 27.26 10.36 14.00
C SER A 137 28.67 10.47 13.38
N SER A 138 28.83 10.02 12.14
CA SER A 138 30.10 10.14 11.42
C SER A 138 30.45 11.59 11.12
N PHE A 139 29.51 12.42 10.67
CA PHE A 139 29.74 13.85 10.44
C PHE A 139 30.03 14.62 11.74
N GLU A 140 29.37 14.26 12.84
CA GLU A 140 29.68 14.82 14.16
C GLU A 140 31.12 14.49 14.59
N ASN A 141 31.57 13.27 14.37
CA ASN A 141 32.93 12.83 14.68
C ASN A 141 33.97 13.56 13.80
N ILE A 142 33.66 13.76 12.52
CA ILE A 142 34.50 14.56 11.61
C ILE A 142 34.62 15.99 12.13
N SER A 143 33.50 16.64 12.49
CA SER A 143 33.52 17.98 13.05
C SER A 143 34.39 18.08 14.31
N LYS A 144 34.21 17.16 15.27
CA LYS A 144 35.04 17.10 16.48
C LYS A 144 36.53 16.90 16.18
N SER A 145 36.85 16.04 15.20
CA SER A 145 38.24 15.80 14.82
C SER A 145 38.88 17.06 14.23
N ILE A 146 38.14 17.84 13.44
CA ILE A 146 38.62 19.11 12.87
C ILE A 146 38.85 20.16 13.98
N ASP A 147 37.91 20.24 14.94
CA ASP A 147 38.04 21.17 16.06
C ASP A 147 39.30 20.85 16.92
N ASN A 148 39.67 19.57 17.02
CA ASN A 148 40.91 19.15 17.70
C ASN A 148 42.18 19.42 16.90
N ILE A 149 42.14 19.46 15.56
CA ILE A 149 43.26 19.74 14.68
C ILE A 149 43.66 21.24 14.73
N HIS A 150 42.67 22.12 14.87
CA HIS A 150 42.91 23.56 14.88
C HIS A 150 43.98 24.01 15.92
N PRO A 151 43.90 23.64 17.21
CA PRO A 151 44.94 23.99 18.20
C PRO A 151 46.27 23.33 17.89
N MET A 152 46.30 22.12 17.33
CA MET A 152 47.56 21.45 16.96
C MET A 152 48.30 22.20 15.85
N ILE A 153 47.56 22.69 14.85
CA ILE A 153 48.13 23.52 13.74
C ILE A 153 48.70 24.83 14.33
N SER A 154 47.96 25.49 15.23
CA SER A 154 48.43 26.72 15.89
C SER A 154 49.72 26.47 16.65
N GLU A 155 49.84 25.41 17.41
CA GLU A 155 51.03 25.03 18.13
C GLU A 155 52.25 24.76 17.21
N VAL A 156 52.01 24.11 16.07
CA VAL A 156 53.05 23.88 15.06
C VAL A 156 53.54 25.15 14.46
N ILE A 157 52.63 26.09 14.14
CA ILE A 157 52.98 27.42 13.60
C ILE A 157 53.83 28.18 14.63
N ASP A 158 53.42 28.22 15.90
CA ASP A 158 54.14 28.92 16.95
C ASP A 158 55.55 28.36 17.18
N LYS A 159 55.68 27.04 17.15
CA LYS A 159 56.98 26.36 17.24
C LYS A 159 57.89 26.66 16.04
N SER A 160 57.29 26.67 14.83
CA SER A 160 57.99 26.99 13.57
C SER A 160 58.53 28.42 13.61
N ASN A 161 57.72 29.38 14.07
CA ASN A 161 58.13 30.79 14.18
C ASN A 161 59.31 30.97 15.20
N LYS A 162 59.24 30.32 16.36
CA LYS A 162 60.34 30.31 17.35
C LYS A 162 61.65 29.80 16.78
N VAL A 163 61.61 28.69 16.03
CA VAL A 163 62.82 28.15 15.37
C VAL A 163 63.39 29.09 14.32
N ASN A 164 62.57 29.90 13.68
CA ASN A 164 63.01 30.89 12.66
C ASN A 164 63.61 32.15 13.31
N ASP A 165 63.14 32.51 14.50
CA ASP A 165 63.63 33.70 15.23
C ASP A 165 64.96 33.40 15.98
N GLU A 166 65.35 32.14 16.17
CA GLU A 166 66.58 31.69 16.80
C GLU A 166 67.75 31.49 15.80
N LYS A 167 67.56 31.77 14.52
CA LYS A 167 68.55 31.75 13.45
C LYS A 167 69.00 33.15 13.03
#